data_cf09a6a95a66c07202de819d8fb9c1d6
#
_entry.id   cf09a6a95a66c07202de819d8fb9c1d6
#
_cell.length_a   1.000
_cell.length_b   1.000
_cell.length_c   1.000
_cell.angle_alpha   90.00
_cell.angle_beta   90.00
_cell.angle_gamma   90.00
#
_symmetry.space_group_name_H-M   'P 1'
#
loop_
_entity.id
_entity.type
_entity.pdbx_description
1 polymer ?
#
loop_
_entity_poly.entity_id
_entity_poly.type
_entity_poly.pdbx_seq_one_letter_code
_entity_poly.pdbx_strand_id
1 'polypeptide(L)'
;MPLLFGSSDTAQATQLARLIKRKAARKLASRIYTTDLINAPEDIIREELPAVVRHFYPGAVIGYRTAIEAKPSPGGFYHLTHSGKDRTHELPGVTLRIWQGAPAGAGDTQVGADFFMASRPRALLENLMESRARSGGERKTLDREAVEAWLDRLCRIHGPDELRRLLAAAEELAPALGLAKEAARARAIITALTEGGQETALVSAVGRARARREPYDPDRLALFEQLATRLATESFVAVSERPEAERRLHAFWEAYFSNYIEGTIFTIQEAREIVFDRKLPEARPKDAHDILSTFHLATDGHNRRETPRDAADFLRLLEVRHARLMHDRLDVGPGRFKETANRVGTREFVAPELVRGTLRKAFELGRHLAQPVARGAFMMFVVAEVHPFNDGNGRLARLFLNAELTAGGNGRLIVPTSLRGDYLSCLEALTVGVNPVPFVGLMARLIGFSAELPCGSWEQSVAALEKSGALKDAPGGSWGLANIVL
;
A
#
# COMPACT_ATOMS: atom_id res chain seq x y z
N MET A 1 25.27 1.64 -29.62
CA MET A 1 24.02 0.95 -29.98
C MET A 1 24.37 -0.38 -30.60
N PRO A 2 23.94 -1.47 -30.03
CA PRO A 2 24.29 -2.79 -30.54
C PRO A 2 23.41 -3.25 -31.73
N LEU A 3 22.31 -2.53 -32.08
CA LEU A 3 21.39 -2.93 -33.15
C LEU A 3 21.85 -2.48 -34.53
N LEU A 4 21.72 -3.40 -35.49
CA LEU A 4 21.91 -3.20 -36.92
C LEU A 4 20.63 -3.60 -37.65
N PHE A 5 20.19 -2.78 -38.59
CA PHE A 5 18.97 -3.07 -39.36
C PHE A 5 19.31 -3.49 -40.80
N GLY A 6 18.56 -4.46 -41.30
CA GLY A 6 18.68 -4.88 -42.69
C GLY A 6 18.23 -3.73 -43.62
N SER A 7 19.12 -3.28 -44.49
CA SER A 7 18.90 -2.19 -45.42
C SER A 7 18.78 -2.68 -46.86
N SER A 8 18.04 -1.93 -47.69
CA SER A 8 18.02 -2.08 -49.14
C SER A 8 19.24 -1.42 -49.81
N ASP A 9 20.00 -0.62 -49.08
CA ASP A 9 21.28 -0.07 -49.53
C ASP A 9 22.33 -1.18 -49.64
N THR A 10 22.91 -1.31 -50.86
CA THR A 10 23.87 -2.37 -51.16
C THR A 10 25.14 -2.32 -50.33
N ALA A 11 25.63 -1.13 -49.99
CA ALA A 11 26.83 -0.95 -49.17
C ALA A 11 26.58 -1.40 -47.70
N GLN A 12 25.47 -0.96 -47.12
CA GLN A 12 25.07 -1.36 -45.76
C GLN A 12 24.73 -2.85 -45.68
N ALA A 13 24.06 -3.43 -46.66
CA ALA A 13 23.77 -4.84 -46.71
C ALA A 13 25.05 -5.67 -46.82
N THR A 14 26.04 -5.23 -47.63
CA THR A 14 27.35 -5.88 -47.77
C THR A 14 28.13 -5.81 -46.49
N GLN A 15 28.14 -4.68 -45.79
CA GLN A 15 28.82 -4.51 -44.52
C GLN A 15 28.20 -5.45 -43.45
N LEU A 16 26.88 -5.53 -43.37
CA LEU A 16 26.18 -6.40 -42.46
C LEU A 16 26.51 -7.88 -42.75
N ALA A 17 26.50 -8.28 -44.02
CA ALA A 17 26.87 -9.64 -44.44
C ALA A 17 28.32 -10.01 -44.03
N ARG A 18 29.26 -9.07 -44.12
CA ARG A 18 30.65 -9.24 -43.66
C ARG A 18 30.72 -9.42 -42.14
N LEU A 19 29.97 -8.67 -41.37
CA LEU A 19 29.91 -8.81 -39.89
C LEU A 19 29.36 -10.18 -39.50
N ILE A 20 28.29 -10.63 -40.12
CA ILE A 20 27.69 -11.95 -39.89
C ILE A 20 28.67 -13.06 -40.24
N LYS A 21 29.35 -12.98 -41.42
CA LYS A 21 30.35 -13.98 -41.85
C LYS A 21 31.54 -14.05 -40.89
N ARG A 22 31.92 -12.93 -40.27
CA ARG A 22 33.01 -12.87 -39.26
C ARG A 22 32.53 -13.22 -37.84
N LYS A 23 31.28 -13.63 -37.66
CA LYS A 23 30.67 -13.87 -36.35
C LYS A 23 30.74 -12.66 -35.41
N ALA A 24 30.83 -11.46 -35.96
CA ALA A 24 30.85 -10.19 -35.23
C ALA A 24 29.45 -9.58 -35.08
N ALA A 25 28.44 -10.19 -35.66
CA ALA A 25 27.02 -9.87 -35.48
C ALA A 25 26.18 -11.13 -35.56
N ARG A 26 25.06 -11.15 -34.86
CA ARG A 26 24.03 -12.21 -34.94
C ARG A 26 22.65 -11.66 -35.23
N LYS A 27 21.78 -12.48 -35.79
CA LYS A 27 20.39 -12.16 -36.08
C LYS A 27 19.55 -12.27 -34.80
N LEU A 28 18.72 -11.28 -34.49
CA LEU A 28 17.74 -11.29 -33.42
C LEU A 28 16.34 -11.60 -33.94
N ALA A 29 15.93 -10.92 -35.03
CA ALA A 29 14.62 -11.08 -35.65
C ALA A 29 14.75 -10.81 -37.17
N SER A 30 13.62 -10.83 -37.90
CA SER A 30 13.60 -10.43 -39.30
C SER A 30 14.11 -9.00 -39.48
N ARG A 31 15.18 -8.83 -40.26
CA ARG A 31 15.86 -7.55 -40.54
C ARG A 31 16.45 -6.83 -39.32
N ILE A 32 16.59 -7.52 -38.17
CA ILE A 32 17.19 -6.99 -36.93
C ILE A 32 18.38 -7.88 -36.55
N TYR A 33 19.53 -7.25 -36.34
CA TYR A 33 20.80 -7.90 -35.97
C TYR A 33 21.45 -7.13 -34.83
N THR A 34 22.38 -7.75 -34.13
CA THR A 34 23.13 -7.10 -33.06
C THR A 34 24.62 -7.47 -33.15
N THR A 35 25.46 -6.55 -32.67
CA THR A 35 26.88 -6.81 -32.40
C THR A 35 27.10 -7.33 -30.97
N ASP A 36 26.08 -7.29 -30.13
CA ASP A 36 26.10 -7.91 -28.80
C ASP A 36 25.93 -9.44 -28.96
N LEU A 37 26.96 -10.16 -28.62
CA LEU A 37 27.02 -11.64 -28.73
C LEU A 37 26.81 -12.31 -27.39
N ILE A 38 26.67 -11.54 -26.29
CA ILE A 38 26.69 -12.03 -24.91
C ILE A 38 25.26 -12.04 -24.33
N ASN A 39 24.59 -10.91 -24.35
CA ASN A 39 23.29 -10.73 -23.67
C ASN A 39 22.17 -11.51 -24.37
N ALA A 40 21.11 -11.88 -23.62
CA ALA A 40 19.96 -12.59 -24.18
C ALA A 40 19.25 -11.72 -25.24
N PRO A 41 18.74 -12.31 -26.35
CA PRO A 41 18.01 -11.56 -27.39
C PRO A 41 16.85 -10.73 -26.84
N GLU A 42 16.13 -11.26 -25.85
CA GLU A 42 14.98 -10.62 -25.20
C GLU A 42 15.39 -9.35 -24.44
N ASP A 43 16.53 -9.37 -23.77
CA ASP A 43 17.05 -8.22 -23.03
C ASP A 43 17.51 -7.11 -23.97
N ILE A 44 18.23 -7.47 -25.04
CA ILE A 44 18.68 -6.53 -26.08
C ILE A 44 17.46 -5.85 -26.74
N ILE A 45 16.43 -6.62 -27.09
CA ILE A 45 15.22 -6.06 -27.69
C ILE A 45 14.48 -5.17 -26.72
N ARG A 46 14.43 -5.53 -25.41
CA ARG A 46 13.76 -4.71 -24.38
C ARG A 46 14.44 -3.34 -24.21
N GLU A 47 15.76 -3.33 -24.16
CA GLU A 47 16.56 -2.10 -24.03
C GLU A 47 16.46 -1.20 -25.28
N GLU A 48 16.51 -1.82 -26.46
CA GLU A 48 16.58 -1.12 -27.75
C GLU A 48 15.21 -1.01 -28.45
N LEU A 49 14.10 -1.30 -27.76
CA LEU A 49 12.76 -1.27 -28.34
C LEU A 49 12.41 0.08 -29.02
N PRO A 50 12.77 1.24 -28.44
CA PRO A 50 12.55 2.53 -29.09
C PRO A 50 13.25 2.64 -30.46
N ALA A 51 14.46 2.10 -30.58
CA ALA A 51 15.20 2.11 -31.86
C ALA A 51 14.55 1.20 -32.90
N VAL A 52 14.04 0.02 -32.50
CA VAL A 52 13.28 -0.88 -33.37
C VAL A 52 11.99 -0.22 -33.87
N VAL A 53 11.21 0.37 -32.96
CA VAL A 53 9.94 1.04 -33.31
C VAL A 53 10.20 2.21 -34.25
N ARG A 54 11.16 3.08 -33.95
CA ARG A 54 11.54 4.20 -34.82
C ARG A 54 11.93 3.73 -36.22
N HIS A 55 12.69 2.64 -36.33
CA HIS A 55 13.15 2.15 -37.65
C HIS A 55 12.03 1.61 -38.52
N PHE A 56 11.10 0.83 -37.96
CA PHE A 56 10.04 0.18 -38.70
C PHE A 56 8.73 0.98 -38.77
N TYR A 57 8.48 1.85 -37.82
CA TYR A 57 7.25 2.58 -37.59
C TYR A 57 7.50 4.03 -37.17
N PRO A 58 8.21 4.83 -37.99
CA PRO A 58 8.48 6.24 -37.65
C PRO A 58 7.16 6.98 -37.46
N GLY A 59 7.10 7.81 -36.42
CA GLY A 59 5.88 8.53 -36.03
C GLY A 59 4.86 7.68 -35.27
N ALA A 60 5.18 6.43 -34.90
CA ALA A 60 4.28 5.60 -34.10
C ALA A 60 4.04 6.19 -32.71
N VAL A 61 2.84 5.96 -32.19
CA VAL A 61 2.43 6.40 -30.86
C VAL A 61 2.12 5.16 -30.01
N ILE A 62 2.77 5.03 -28.85
CA ILE A 62 2.35 4.07 -27.83
C ILE A 62 0.96 4.47 -27.37
N GLY A 63 -0.04 3.61 -27.60
CA GLY A 63 -1.43 3.90 -27.35
C GLY A 63 -2.14 2.82 -26.56
N TYR A 64 -3.43 2.95 -26.47
CA TYR A 64 -4.33 2.01 -25.81
C TYR A 64 -3.88 1.66 -24.39
N ARG A 65 -4.02 0.36 -23.98
CA ARG A 65 -3.62 -0.10 -22.66
C ARG A 65 -2.15 0.16 -22.36
N THR A 66 -1.27 0.04 -23.36
CA THR A 66 0.18 0.23 -23.16
C THR A 66 0.53 1.63 -22.69
N ALA A 67 -0.22 2.65 -23.14
CA ALA A 67 -0.01 4.04 -22.69
C ALA A 67 -0.38 4.26 -21.22
N ILE A 68 -1.32 3.50 -20.68
CA ILE A 68 -1.72 3.58 -19.26
C ILE A 68 -0.84 2.69 -18.38
N GLU A 69 -0.55 1.46 -18.82
CA GLU A 69 0.23 0.48 -18.07
C GLU A 69 1.74 0.77 -18.08
N ALA A 70 2.22 1.54 -19.08
CA ALA A 70 3.63 1.87 -19.32
C ALA A 70 4.56 0.63 -19.42
N LYS A 71 4.01 -0.53 -19.80
CA LYS A 71 4.68 -1.82 -19.92
C LYS A 71 3.97 -2.71 -20.92
N PRO A 72 4.60 -3.83 -21.36
CA PRO A 72 3.92 -4.86 -22.11
C PRO A 72 2.71 -5.39 -21.35
N SER A 73 1.67 -5.79 -22.06
CA SER A 73 0.57 -6.53 -21.46
C SER A 73 1.06 -7.88 -20.90
N PRO A 74 0.27 -8.58 -20.07
CA PRO A 74 0.62 -9.90 -19.54
C PRO A 74 1.00 -10.93 -20.63
N GLY A 75 0.40 -10.83 -21.83
CA GLY A 75 0.75 -11.65 -23.00
C GLY A 75 1.98 -11.17 -23.77
N GLY A 76 2.71 -10.17 -23.29
CA GLY A 76 3.92 -9.64 -23.95
C GLY A 76 3.65 -8.70 -25.12
N PHE A 77 2.45 -8.11 -25.23
CA PHE A 77 2.09 -7.20 -26.34
C PHE A 77 2.31 -5.74 -25.99
N TYR A 78 2.92 -4.98 -26.93
CA TYR A 78 2.92 -3.54 -26.97
C TYR A 78 1.93 -3.06 -28.04
N HIS A 79 1.01 -2.20 -27.67
CA HIS A 79 0.03 -1.61 -28.59
C HIS A 79 0.47 -0.22 -29.04
N LEU A 80 0.58 -0.06 -30.35
CA LEU A 80 1.05 1.16 -31.02
C LEU A 80 0.01 1.60 -32.04
N THR A 81 -0.15 2.91 -32.21
CA THR A 81 -0.92 3.51 -33.31
C THR A 81 0.04 4.02 -34.36
N HIS A 82 -0.26 3.79 -35.64
CA HIS A 82 0.51 4.25 -36.80
C HIS A 82 -0.42 4.53 -37.97
N SER A 83 -0.05 5.41 -38.89
CA SER A 83 -0.84 5.75 -40.08
C SER A 83 -0.97 4.60 -41.09
N GLY A 84 -0.05 3.64 -41.05
CA GLY A 84 -0.08 2.45 -41.88
C GLY A 84 -1.13 1.42 -41.46
N LYS A 85 -1.26 0.32 -42.25
CA LYS A 85 -2.21 -0.76 -41.94
C LYS A 85 -1.82 -1.52 -40.66
N ASP A 86 -2.83 -2.17 -40.07
CA ASP A 86 -2.65 -3.09 -38.95
C ASP A 86 -1.56 -4.12 -39.24
N ARG A 87 -0.65 -4.31 -38.29
CA ARG A 87 0.46 -5.29 -38.36
C ARG A 87 0.76 -5.89 -37.01
N THR A 88 1.33 -7.08 -37.06
CA THR A 88 1.99 -7.73 -35.91
C THR A 88 3.46 -7.88 -36.23
N HIS A 89 4.34 -7.53 -35.29
CA HIS A 89 5.77 -7.69 -35.41
C HIS A 89 6.27 -8.45 -34.19
N GLU A 90 6.58 -9.73 -34.40
CA GLU A 90 7.08 -10.62 -33.37
C GLU A 90 8.58 -10.40 -33.19
N LEU A 91 9.00 -10.16 -31.94
CA LEU A 91 10.36 -9.92 -31.53
C LEU A 91 10.69 -10.84 -30.35
N PRO A 92 11.97 -11.17 -30.09
CA PRO A 92 12.35 -11.87 -28.85
C PRO A 92 11.80 -11.16 -27.61
N GLY A 93 10.99 -11.87 -26.82
CA GLY A 93 10.44 -11.39 -25.56
C GLY A 93 9.30 -10.35 -25.65
N VAL A 94 8.92 -9.89 -26.87
CA VAL A 94 7.84 -8.90 -27.02
C VAL A 94 7.20 -8.96 -28.41
N THR A 95 5.90 -8.71 -28.50
CA THR A 95 5.17 -8.59 -29.74
C THR A 95 4.59 -7.18 -29.91
N LEU A 96 4.96 -6.48 -30.98
CA LEU A 96 4.38 -5.19 -31.32
C LEU A 96 3.07 -5.40 -32.10
N ARG A 97 1.99 -4.83 -31.59
CA ARG A 97 0.69 -4.75 -32.26
C ARG A 97 0.48 -3.33 -32.76
N ILE A 98 0.64 -3.15 -34.06
CA ILE A 98 0.48 -1.87 -34.74
C ILE A 98 -0.96 -1.79 -35.23
N TRP A 99 -1.66 -0.74 -34.83
CA TRP A 99 -3.03 -0.44 -35.19
C TRP A 99 -3.08 0.79 -36.12
N GLN A 100 -3.84 0.73 -37.17
CA GLN A 100 -4.07 1.90 -38.01
C GLN A 100 -4.86 2.97 -37.21
N GLY A 101 -4.36 4.21 -37.20
CA GLY A 101 -5.01 5.31 -36.50
C GLY A 101 -4.31 6.64 -36.67
N ALA A 102 -4.76 7.64 -35.92
CA ALA A 102 -4.26 9.01 -36.02
C ALA A 102 -2.77 9.10 -35.67
N PRO A 103 -1.99 9.93 -36.35
CA PRO A 103 -0.60 10.21 -35.98
C PRO A 103 -0.50 10.89 -34.64
N ALA A 104 0.73 11.15 -34.17
CA ALA A 104 0.97 11.92 -32.95
C ALA A 104 0.34 13.32 -33.04
N GLY A 105 -0.37 13.70 -31.99
CA GLY A 105 -0.97 15.02 -31.82
C GLY A 105 -0.14 15.92 -30.93
N ALA A 106 -0.50 17.19 -30.82
CA ALA A 106 0.24 18.22 -30.07
C ALA A 106 0.40 17.89 -28.57
N GLY A 107 -0.48 17.09 -28.00
CA GLY A 107 -0.42 16.67 -26.59
C GLY A 107 0.36 15.38 -26.33
N ASP A 108 0.72 14.63 -27.38
CA ASP A 108 1.46 13.38 -27.22
C ASP A 108 2.94 13.66 -26.89
N THR A 109 3.50 12.90 -25.97
CA THR A 109 4.87 13.12 -25.49
C THR A 109 5.86 12.40 -26.40
N GLN A 110 6.86 13.12 -26.91
CA GLN A 110 7.95 12.53 -27.66
C GLN A 110 8.87 11.73 -26.72
N VAL A 111 9.05 10.45 -26.99
CA VAL A 111 9.89 9.51 -26.18
C VAL A 111 11.22 9.21 -26.89
N GLY A 112 11.55 9.92 -27.92
CA GLY A 112 12.76 9.76 -28.74
C GLY A 112 12.54 10.38 -30.10
N ALA A 113 13.50 10.27 -31.01
CA ALA A 113 13.29 10.77 -32.38
C ALA A 113 12.16 9.96 -33.05
N ASP A 114 11.14 10.64 -33.53
CA ASP A 114 9.98 10.09 -34.27
C ASP A 114 9.24 8.93 -33.56
N PHE A 115 9.16 8.96 -32.24
CA PHE A 115 8.44 7.98 -31.44
C PHE A 115 7.75 8.68 -30.28
N PHE A 116 6.47 8.38 -30.02
CA PHE A 116 5.61 9.12 -29.12
C PHE A 116 4.88 8.20 -28.13
N MET A 117 4.51 8.78 -27.00
CA MET A 117 3.59 8.23 -26.03
C MET A 117 2.28 9.02 -26.08
N ALA A 118 1.15 8.34 -26.17
CA ALA A 118 -0.15 8.97 -26.14
C ALA A 118 -0.32 9.81 -24.86
N SER A 119 -0.85 11.01 -25.02
CA SER A 119 -1.27 11.86 -23.93
C SER A 119 -2.33 11.17 -23.06
N ARG A 120 -2.43 11.56 -21.78
CA ARG A 120 -3.48 11.00 -20.90
C ARG A 120 -4.91 11.14 -21.48
N PRO A 121 -5.31 12.28 -22.08
CA PRO A 121 -6.61 12.40 -22.74
C PRO A 121 -6.80 11.41 -23.88
N ARG A 122 -5.79 11.25 -24.75
CA ARG A 122 -5.81 10.27 -25.85
C ARG A 122 -5.89 8.84 -25.31
N ALA A 123 -5.04 8.49 -24.35
CA ALA A 123 -5.04 7.17 -23.72
C ALA A 123 -6.39 6.84 -23.06
N LEU A 124 -7.04 7.81 -22.42
CA LEU A 124 -8.39 7.65 -21.86
C LEU A 124 -9.40 7.30 -22.95
N LEU A 125 -9.48 8.10 -24.02
CA LEU A 125 -10.42 7.88 -25.12
C LEU A 125 -10.17 6.53 -25.78
N GLU A 126 -8.93 6.22 -26.12
CA GLU A 126 -8.56 4.96 -26.77
C GLU A 126 -8.92 3.73 -25.92
N ASN A 127 -8.80 3.81 -24.58
CA ASN A 127 -9.16 2.71 -23.67
C ASN A 127 -10.67 2.58 -23.40
N LEU A 128 -11.47 3.59 -23.72
CA LEU A 128 -12.94 3.51 -23.67
C LEU A 128 -13.57 2.97 -24.95
N MET A 129 -12.78 2.72 -26.01
CA MET A 129 -13.26 2.07 -27.24
C MET A 129 -13.69 0.62 -26.96
N GLU A 130 -14.69 0.16 -27.68
CA GLU A 130 -15.05 -1.24 -27.69
C GLU A 130 -13.95 -2.05 -28.39
N SER A 131 -13.39 -2.99 -27.70
CA SER A 131 -12.32 -3.86 -28.19
C SER A 131 -12.63 -5.32 -27.89
N ARG A 132 -12.46 -6.17 -28.90
CA ARG A 132 -12.56 -7.63 -28.74
C ARG A 132 -11.17 -8.23 -28.81
N ALA A 133 -10.90 -9.25 -27.99
CA ALA A 133 -9.72 -10.08 -28.17
C ALA A 133 -9.83 -10.79 -29.54
N ARG A 134 -8.82 -10.68 -30.39
CA ARG A 134 -8.71 -11.54 -31.58
C ARG A 134 -8.26 -12.93 -31.11
N SER A 135 -8.57 -13.98 -31.88
CA SER A 135 -8.17 -15.37 -31.58
C SER A 135 -6.68 -15.43 -31.20
N GLY A 136 -6.37 -15.94 -30.02
CA GLY A 136 -5.02 -16.04 -29.48
C GLY A 136 -4.36 -14.73 -29.02
N GLY A 137 -5.13 -13.62 -28.87
CA GLY A 137 -4.58 -12.33 -28.48
C GLY A 137 -5.36 -11.65 -27.35
N GLU A 138 -4.72 -10.66 -26.73
CA GLU A 138 -5.33 -9.79 -25.74
C GLU A 138 -6.09 -8.62 -26.39
N ARG A 139 -6.97 -8.00 -25.58
CA ARG A 139 -7.61 -6.75 -25.98
C ARG A 139 -6.57 -5.64 -26.02
N LYS A 140 -6.68 -4.75 -27.01
CA LYS A 140 -5.84 -3.55 -27.09
C LYS A 140 -6.18 -2.51 -26.02
N THR A 141 -7.39 -2.55 -25.48
CA THR A 141 -7.89 -1.65 -24.43
C THR A 141 -7.91 -2.36 -23.09
N LEU A 142 -7.76 -1.62 -22.02
CA LEU A 142 -8.11 -2.06 -20.68
C LEU A 142 -9.61 -2.38 -20.62
N ASP A 143 -10.02 -3.17 -19.64
CA ASP A 143 -11.41 -3.27 -19.29
C ASP A 143 -11.87 -1.99 -18.55
N ARG A 144 -13.17 -1.88 -18.39
CA ARG A 144 -13.79 -0.71 -17.78
C ARG A 144 -13.37 -0.53 -16.32
N GLU A 145 -13.21 -1.62 -15.61
CA GLU A 145 -12.81 -1.62 -14.20
C GLU A 145 -11.39 -1.07 -14.03
N ALA A 146 -10.45 -1.49 -14.88
CA ALA A 146 -9.08 -1.00 -14.86
C ALA A 146 -8.98 0.49 -15.26
N VAL A 147 -9.80 0.96 -16.21
CA VAL A 147 -9.86 2.39 -16.55
C VAL A 147 -10.37 3.21 -15.37
N GLU A 148 -11.43 2.77 -14.70
CA GLU A 148 -11.96 3.45 -13.52
C GLU A 148 -10.97 3.45 -12.35
N ALA A 149 -10.25 2.34 -12.14
CA ALA A 149 -9.20 2.25 -11.13
C ALA A 149 -8.02 3.20 -11.42
N TRP A 150 -7.64 3.34 -12.71
CA TRP A 150 -6.63 4.31 -13.13
C TRP A 150 -7.09 5.75 -12.88
N LEU A 151 -8.34 6.09 -13.20
CA LEU A 151 -8.91 7.42 -12.91
C LEU A 151 -9.01 7.69 -11.40
N ASP A 152 -9.43 6.71 -10.60
CA ASP A 152 -9.42 6.82 -9.14
C ASP A 152 -8.00 7.10 -8.61
N ARG A 153 -6.99 6.38 -9.13
CA ARG A 153 -5.59 6.61 -8.78
C ARG A 153 -5.14 8.03 -9.11
N LEU A 154 -5.48 8.54 -10.29
CA LEU A 154 -5.18 9.93 -10.65
C LEU A 154 -5.86 10.93 -9.70
N CYS A 155 -7.12 10.67 -9.34
CA CYS A 155 -7.84 11.49 -8.37
C CYS A 155 -7.18 11.46 -6.98
N ARG A 156 -6.73 10.30 -6.51
CA ARG A 156 -6.02 10.16 -5.22
C ARG A 156 -4.70 10.93 -5.20
N ILE A 157 -3.94 10.91 -6.30
CA ILE A 157 -2.60 11.53 -6.35
C ILE A 157 -2.69 13.04 -6.62
N HIS A 158 -3.59 13.47 -7.49
CA HIS A 158 -3.61 14.84 -8.01
C HIS A 158 -4.89 15.63 -7.67
N GLY A 159 -5.83 15.00 -6.98
CA GLY A 159 -7.14 15.58 -6.63
C GLY A 159 -8.17 15.53 -7.78
N PRO A 160 -9.44 15.87 -7.48
CA PRO A 160 -10.54 15.79 -8.45
C PRO A 160 -10.42 16.78 -9.61
N ASP A 161 -9.72 17.91 -9.42
CA ASP A 161 -9.54 18.91 -10.48
C ASP A 161 -8.67 18.40 -11.63
N GLU A 162 -7.77 17.45 -11.38
CA GLU A 162 -7.02 16.79 -12.43
C GLU A 162 -7.94 15.99 -13.35
N LEU A 163 -8.93 15.28 -12.80
CA LEU A 163 -9.90 14.56 -13.61
C LEU A 163 -10.77 15.49 -14.44
N ARG A 164 -11.14 16.67 -13.92
CA ARG A 164 -11.89 17.68 -14.68
C ARG A 164 -11.06 18.24 -15.83
N ARG A 165 -9.77 18.54 -15.60
CA ARG A 165 -8.85 18.96 -16.66
C ARG A 165 -8.65 17.86 -17.71
N LEU A 166 -8.48 16.62 -17.28
CA LEU A 166 -8.36 15.46 -18.15
C LEU A 166 -9.59 15.30 -19.04
N LEU A 167 -10.80 15.46 -18.48
CA LEU A 167 -12.05 15.39 -19.24
C LEU A 167 -12.14 16.50 -20.30
N ALA A 168 -11.89 17.74 -19.90
CA ALA A 168 -11.94 18.86 -20.85
C ALA A 168 -10.97 18.67 -22.02
N ALA A 169 -9.73 18.24 -21.76
CA ALA A 169 -8.76 17.95 -22.79
C ALA A 169 -9.16 16.72 -23.66
N ALA A 170 -9.80 15.71 -23.08
CA ALA A 170 -10.30 14.56 -23.83
C ALA A 170 -11.45 14.95 -24.77
N GLU A 171 -12.35 15.81 -24.32
CA GLU A 171 -13.47 16.31 -25.14
C GLU A 171 -13.01 17.20 -26.29
N GLU A 172 -11.99 18.04 -26.05
CA GLU A 172 -11.37 18.84 -27.12
C GLU A 172 -10.68 17.96 -28.17
N LEU A 173 -10.03 16.88 -27.76
CA LEU A 173 -9.29 15.96 -28.63
C LEU A 173 -10.20 14.99 -29.37
N ALA A 174 -11.36 14.63 -28.82
CA ALA A 174 -12.24 13.57 -29.33
C ALA A 174 -12.68 13.75 -30.80
N PRO A 175 -13.03 14.95 -31.29
CA PRO A 175 -13.41 15.14 -32.72
C PRO A 175 -12.27 14.77 -33.68
N ALA A 176 -11.03 15.16 -33.37
CA ALA A 176 -9.87 14.87 -34.21
C ALA A 176 -9.54 13.38 -34.29
N LEU A 177 -9.89 12.61 -33.25
CA LEU A 177 -9.71 11.16 -33.18
C LEU A 177 -10.96 10.38 -33.66
N GLY A 178 -12.10 11.03 -33.89
CA GLY A 178 -13.37 10.36 -34.19
C GLY A 178 -13.97 9.60 -33.01
N LEU A 179 -13.66 10.01 -31.76
CA LEU A 179 -13.99 9.31 -30.51
C LEU A 179 -15.01 10.05 -29.63
N ALA A 180 -16.01 10.68 -30.25
CA ALA A 180 -17.04 11.45 -29.53
C ALA A 180 -17.88 10.59 -28.57
N LYS A 181 -18.15 9.32 -28.91
CA LYS A 181 -18.86 8.39 -28.00
C LYS A 181 -18.04 8.06 -26.75
N GLU A 182 -16.75 7.91 -26.93
CA GLU A 182 -15.79 7.62 -25.86
C GLU A 182 -15.64 8.83 -24.93
N ALA A 183 -15.67 10.05 -25.47
CA ALA A 183 -15.70 11.28 -24.69
C ALA A 183 -16.97 11.38 -23.82
N ALA A 184 -18.14 11.04 -24.37
CA ALA A 184 -19.38 10.99 -23.59
C ALA A 184 -19.32 9.93 -22.47
N ARG A 185 -18.70 8.77 -22.70
CA ARG A 185 -18.43 7.75 -21.68
C ARG A 185 -17.47 8.28 -20.61
N ALA A 186 -16.38 8.94 -21.02
CA ALA A 186 -15.42 9.57 -20.10
C ALA A 186 -16.11 10.59 -19.19
N ARG A 187 -16.98 11.44 -19.75
CA ARG A 187 -17.77 12.42 -19.00
C ARG A 187 -18.61 11.73 -17.92
N ALA A 188 -19.37 10.68 -18.27
CA ALA A 188 -20.22 9.97 -17.31
C ALA A 188 -19.40 9.38 -16.14
N ILE A 189 -18.25 8.77 -16.44
CA ILE A 189 -17.36 8.19 -15.41
C ILE A 189 -16.77 9.29 -14.51
N ILE A 190 -16.16 10.31 -15.13
CA ILE A 190 -15.44 11.34 -14.38
C ILE A 190 -16.42 12.18 -13.54
N THR A 191 -17.60 12.51 -14.06
CA THR A 191 -18.64 13.19 -13.27
C THR A 191 -19.03 12.35 -12.05
N ALA A 192 -19.28 11.04 -12.24
CA ALA A 192 -19.60 10.16 -11.11
C ALA A 192 -18.47 10.09 -10.06
N LEU A 193 -17.20 10.08 -10.50
CA LEU A 193 -16.04 10.05 -9.59
C LEU A 193 -15.80 11.38 -8.87
N THR A 194 -16.13 12.52 -9.48
CA THR A 194 -15.80 13.84 -8.92
C THR A 194 -16.96 14.51 -8.19
N GLU A 195 -18.21 14.28 -8.63
CA GLU A 195 -19.41 14.90 -8.07
C GLU A 195 -20.20 13.95 -7.17
N GLY A 196 -20.05 12.64 -7.39
CA GLY A 196 -20.77 11.61 -6.68
C GLY A 196 -22.18 11.34 -7.21
N GLY A 197 -22.88 10.37 -6.62
CA GLY A 197 -24.31 10.13 -6.79
C GLY A 197 -24.72 9.31 -8.02
N GLN A 198 -23.87 9.06 -9.00
CA GLN A 198 -24.17 8.31 -10.23
C GLN A 198 -23.46 6.95 -10.26
N GLU A 199 -23.68 6.11 -9.24
CA GLU A 199 -23.01 4.81 -9.11
C GLU A 199 -23.23 3.87 -10.30
N THR A 200 -24.39 3.95 -10.95
CA THR A 200 -24.74 3.12 -12.11
C THR A 200 -23.86 3.39 -13.34
N ALA A 201 -23.19 4.56 -13.37
CA ALA A 201 -22.21 4.89 -14.39
C ALA A 201 -20.88 4.14 -14.20
N LEU A 202 -20.66 3.46 -13.07
CA LEU A 202 -19.42 2.85 -12.65
C LEU A 202 -19.57 1.34 -12.47
N VAL A 203 -18.53 0.58 -12.86
CA VAL A 203 -18.48 -0.88 -12.71
C VAL A 203 -17.52 -1.33 -11.61
N SER A 204 -16.46 -0.56 -11.34
CA SER A 204 -15.47 -0.88 -10.33
C SER A 204 -15.97 -0.64 -8.90
N ALA A 205 -15.51 -1.47 -7.96
CA ALA A 205 -15.83 -1.29 -6.55
C ALA A 205 -15.25 0.01 -5.98
N VAL A 206 -14.04 0.39 -6.40
CA VAL A 206 -13.37 1.63 -5.97
C VAL A 206 -14.09 2.87 -6.51
N GLY A 207 -14.49 2.85 -7.78
CA GLY A 207 -15.25 3.94 -8.38
C GLY A 207 -16.60 4.14 -7.69
N ARG A 208 -17.37 3.06 -7.50
CA ARG A 208 -18.65 3.13 -6.77
C ARG A 208 -18.51 3.63 -5.34
N ALA A 209 -17.46 3.23 -4.62
CA ALA A 209 -17.20 3.74 -3.27
C ALA A 209 -16.94 5.25 -3.29
N ARG A 210 -16.16 5.74 -4.27
CA ARG A 210 -15.93 7.19 -4.43
C ARG A 210 -17.21 7.94 -4.76
N ALA A 211 -18.05 7.42 -5.66
CA ALA A 211 -19.35 8.03 -5.98
C ALA A 211 -20.30 8.10 -4.76
N ARG A 212 -20.20 7.15 -3.82
CA ARG A 212 -20.90 7.18 -2.53
C ARG A 212 -20.27 8.10 -1.48
N ARG A 213 -19.17 8.80 -1.82
CA ARG A 213 -18.38 9.62 -0.89
C ARG A 213 -17.74 8.81 0.26
N GLU A 214 -17.44 7.55 0.01
CA GLU A 214 -16.70 6.66 0.90
C GLU A 214 -15.47 6.06 0.18
N PRO A 215 -14.60 6.89 -0.42
CA PRO A 215 -13.42 6.40 -1.10
C PRO A 215 -12.48 5.69 -0.11
N TYR A 216 -11.73 4.71 -0.61
CA TYR A 216 -10.77 3.96 0.17
C TYR A 216 -9.44 3.78 -0.60
N ASP A 217 -8.40 3.36 0.10
CA ASP A 217 -7.10 3.05 -0.49
C ASP A 217 -7.05 1.56 -0.90
N PRO A 218 -7.13 1.23 -2.20
CA PRO A 218 -7.11 -0.15 -2.66
C PRO A 218 -5.74 -0.81 -2.47
N ASP A 219 -4.65 -0.05 -2.50
CA ASP A 219 -3.30 -0.58 -2.33
C ASP A 219 -3.11 -1.05 -0.87
N ARG A 220 -3.65 -0.29 0.10
CA ARG A 220 -3.67 -0.70 1.51
C ARG A 220 -4.61 -1.88 1.74
N LEU A 221 -5.75 -1.94 1.06
CA LEU A 221 -6.64 -3.10 1.20
C LEU A 221 -5.99 -4.39 0.69
N ALA A 222 -5.29 -4.36 -0.43
CA ALA A 222 -4.55 -5.52 -0.94
C ALA A 222 -3.52 -6.04 0.08
N LEU A 223 -2.84 -5.11 0.78
CA LEU A 223 -1.93 -5.44 1.87
C LEU A 223 -2.67 -6.10 3.07
N PHE A 224 -3.82 -5.55 3.45
CA PHE A 224 -4.63 -6.11 4.53
C PHE A 224 -5.20 -7.49 4.18
N GLU A 225 -5.61 -7.73 2.93
CA GLU A 225 -6.06 -9.05 2.46
C GLU A 225 -4.96 -10.11 2.58
N GLN A 226 -3.72 -9.76 2.21
CA GLN A 226 -2.59 -10.67 2.37
C GLN A 226 -2.30 -10.99 3.83
N LEU A 227 -2.32 -9.97 4.70
CA LEU A 227 -2.15 -10.19 6.14
C LEU A 227 -3.29 -11.04 6.71
N ALA A 228 -4.55 -10.75 6.38
CA ALA A 228 -5.69 -11.53 6.85
C ALA A 228 -5.60 -12.99 6.41
N THR A 229 -5.24 -13.23 5.14
CA THR A 229 -5.02 -14.57 4.59
C THR A 229 -3.94 -15.32 5.39
N ARG A 230 -2.83 -14.67 5.68
CA ARG A 230 -1.75 -15.27 6.47
C ARG A 230 -2.18 -15.57 7.91
N LEU A 231 -2.80 -14.61 8.59
CA LEU A 231 -3.27 -14.77 9.97
C LEU A 231 -4.35 -15.84 10.10
N ALA A 232 -5.18 -16.05 9.09
CA ALA A 232 -6.21 -17.09 9.08
C ALA A 232 -5.62 -18.52 9.10
N THR A 233 -4.39 -18.70 8.62
CA THR A 233 -3.69 -20.00 8.60
C THR A 233 -2.80 -20.25 9.81
N GLU A 234 -2.62 -19.25 10.67
CA GLU A 234 -1.77 -19.39 11.86
C GLU A 234 -2.54 -19.97 13.04
N SER A 235 -1.79 -20.68 13.91
CA SER A 235 -2.27 -21.20 15.18
C SER A 235 -1.48 -20.54 16.30
N PHE A 236 -2.09 -19.58 16.97
CA PHE A 236 -1.50 -18.93 18.12
C PHE A 236 -1.83 -19.69 19.40
N VAL A 237 -0.84 -19.79 20.30
CA VAL A 237 -1.06 -20.36 21.62
C VAL A 237 -1.94 -19.40 22.43
N ALA A 238 -3.07 -19.89 22.92
CA ALA A 238 -3.92 -19.11 23.81
C ALA A 238 -3.27 -18.98 25.20
N VAL A 239 -3.14 -17.76 25.67
CA VAL A 239 -2.68 -17.45 27.04
C VAL A 239 -3.88 -17.01 27.84
N SER A 240 -4.13 -17.62 28.97
CA SER A 240 -5.26 -17.27 29.84
C SER A 240 -5.12 -15.83 30.36
N GLU A 241 -6.25 -15.17 30.54
CA GLU A 241 -6.28 -13.88 31.20
C GLU A 241 -5.74 -13.99 32.63
N ARG A 242 -4.95 -12.99 33.05
CA ARG A 242 -4.36 -12.98 34.41
C ARG A 242 -5.41 -12.85 35.49
N PRO A 243 -5.12 -13.38 36.69
CA PRO A 243 -5.93 -13.13 37.88
C PRO A 243 -6.12 -11.63 38.13
N GLU A 244 -7.25 -11.26 38.68
CA GLU A 244 -7.60 -9.86 38.92
C GLU A 244 -6.55 -9.07 39.70
N ALA A 245 -5.94 -9.72 40.71
CA ALA A 245 -4.90 -9.12 41.52
C ALA A 245 -3.66 -8.71 40.71
N GLU A 246 -3.35 -9.40 39.61
CA GLU A 246 -2.19 -9.13 38.76
C GLU A 246 -2.49 -8.13 37.60
N ARG A 247 -3.76 -7.93 37.27
CA ARG A 247 -4.16 -7.15 36.11
C ARG A 247 -3.69 -5.71 36.17
N ARG A 248 -3.71 -5.10 37.35
CA ARG A 248 -3.33 -3.69 37.52
C ARG A 248 -1.85 -3.48 37.25
N LEU A 249 -0.98 -4.39 37.73
CA LEU A 249 0.45 -4.32 37.52
C LEU A 249 0.79 -4.64 36.04
N HIS A 250 0.12 -5.62 35.44
CA HIS A 250 0.27 -5.94 34.04
C HIS A 250 -0.13 -4.75 33.13
N ALA A 251 -1.24 -4.06 33.42
CA ALA A 251 -1.66 -2.86 32.70
C ALA A 251 -0.68 -1.69 32.86
N PHE A 252 0.01 -1.60 34.00
CA PHE A 252 1.10 -0.65 34.18
C PHE A 252 2.25 -0.93 33.19
N TRP A 253 2.70 -2.16 33.09
CA TRP A 253 3.76 -2.53 32.14
C TRP A 253 3.33 -2.34 30.69
N GLU A 254 2.08 -2.67 30.37
CA GLU A 254 1.51 -2.37 29.04
C GLU A 254 1.60 -0.87 28.73
N ALA A 255 1.16 -0.01 29.64
CA ALA A 255 1.20 1.44 29.46
C ALA A 255 2.64 1.97 29.38
N TYR A 256 3.52 1.50 30.28
CA TYR A 256 4.92 1.89 30.30
C TYR A 256 5.61 1.62 28.97
N PHE A 257 5.60 0.38 28.52
CA PHE A 257 6.25 -0.01 27.28
C PHE A 257 5.58 0.59 26.05
N SER A 258 4.25 0.68 26.04
CA SER A 258 3.50 1.28 24.92
C SER A 258 3.86 2.75 24.71
N ASN A 259 4.07 3.51 25.78
CA ASN A 259 4.50 4.91 25.69
C ASN A 259 5.99 5.04 25.35
N TYR A 260 6.83 4.12 25.83
CA TYR A 260 8.25 4.09 25.49
C TYR A 260 8.46 3.94 23.96
N ILE A 261 7.68 3.08 23.31
CA ILE A 261 7.73 2.90 21.84
C ILE A 261 7.49 4.23 21.11
N GLU A 262 6.59 5.04 21.60
CA GLU A 262 6.22 6.35 21.02
C GLU A 262 7.20 7.48 21.42
N GLY A 263 8.24 7.17 22.17
CA GLY A 263 9.27 8.15 22.59
C GLY A 263 9.00 8.86 23.90
N THR A 264 7.93 8.48 24.64
CA THR A 264 7.69 8.97 26.01
C THR A 264 8.53 8.13 26.98
N ILE A 265 9.71 8.64 27.35
CA ILE A 265 10.70 7.91 28.15
C ILE A 265 10.68 8.44 29.58
N PHE A 266 10.29 7.57 30.52
CA PHE A 266 10.43 7.72 31.97
C PHE A 266 11.28 6.57 32.52
N THR A 267 11.95 6.80 33.66
CA THR A 267 12.42 5.68 34.47
C THR A 267 11.23 4.89 35.01
N ILE A 268 11.45 3.64 35.35
CA ILE A 268 10.38 2.80 35.92
C ILE A 268 9.82 3.45 37.22
N GLN A 269 10.69 4.06 38.02
CA GLN A 269 10.29 4.70 39.26
C GLN A 269 9.44 5.95 39.03
N GLU A 270 9.82 6.82 38.09
CA GLU A 270 9.00 7.99 37.68
C GLU A 270 7.63 7.55 37.18
N ALA A 271 7.61 6.56 36.26
CA ALA A 271 6.35 6.04 35.72
C ALA A 271 5.45 5.45 36.81
N ARG A 272 6.04 4.74 37.78
CA ARG A 272 5.32 4.21 38.96
C ARG A 272 4.71 5.32 39.79
N GLU A 273 5.47 6.36 40.10
CA GLU A 273 5.02 7.50 40.89
C GLU A 273 3.90 8.26 40.15
N ILE A 274 3.99 8.45 38.83
CA ILE A 274 2.94 9.05 38.00
C ILE A 274 1.65 8.23 38.08
N VAL A 275 1.74 6.91 37.87
CA VAL A 275 0.56 6.04 37.73
C VAL A 275 -0.09 5.72 39.07
N PHE A 276 0.68 5.38 40.09
CA PHE A 276 0.15 4.89 41.37
C PHE A 276 0.07 5.97 42.45
N ASP A 277 1.03 6.90 42.49
CA ASP A 277 1.11 7.95 43.50
C ASP A 277 0.58 9.31 43.02
N ARG A 278 0.22 9.42 41.72
CA ARG A 278 -0.29 10.65 41.11
C ARG A 278 0.67 11.83 41.20
N LYS A 279 1.97 11.58 41.23
CA LYS A 279 3.01 12.60 41.22
C LYS A 279 3.28 13.01 39.78
N LEU A 280 2.70 14.11 39.33
CA LEU A 280 2.84 14.62 37.97
C LEU A 280 4.08 15.53 37.86
N PRO A 281 5.04 15.23 36.95
CA PRO A 281 6.21 16.09 36.75
C PRO A 281 5.79 17.39 36.06
N GLU A 282 6.08 18.54 36.68
CA GLU A 282 5.74 19.87 36.15
C GLU A 282 6.39 20.14 34.77
N ALA A 283 7.59 19.62 34.54
CA ALA A 283 8.32 19.80 33.29
C ALA A 283 7.80 18.95 32.11
N ARG A 284 7.02 17.91 32.38
CA ARG A 284 6.58 16.93 31.37
C ARG A 284 5.11 16.51 31.55
N PRO A 285 4.17 17.46 31.64
CA PRO A 285 2.76 17.13 31.91
C PRO A 285 2.11 16.33 30.77
N LYS A 286 2.48 16.59 29.51
CA LYS A 286 1.95 15.85 28.35
C LYS A 286 2.38 14.38 28.38
N ASP A 287 3.63 14.12 28.69
CA ASP A 287 4.16 12.74 28.79
C ASP A 287 3.50 11.96 29.94
N ALA A 288 3.33 12.61 31.09
CA ALA A 288 2.64 12.03 32.24
C ALA A 288 1.17 11.73 31.94
N HIS A 289 0.48 12.64 31.21
CA HIS A 289 -0.86 12.39 30.71
C HIS A 289 -0.91 11.15 29.82
N ASP A 290 0.03 11.01 28.89
CA ASP A 290 0.01 9.93 27.90
C ASP A 290 0.13 8.54 28.57
N ILE A 291 1.00 8.39 29.57
CA ILE A 291 1.12 7.12 30.31
C ILE A 291 -0.12 6.84 31.16
N LEU A 292 -0.68 7.87 31.84
CA LEU A 292 -1.89 7.73 32.66
C LEU A 292 -3.10 7.34 31.83
N SER A 293 -3.32 7.99 30.69
CA SER A 293 -4.45 7.73 29.81
C SER A 293 -4.40 6.31 29.25
N THR A 294 -3.20 5.86 28.84
CA THR A 294 -2.98 4.49 28.37
C THR A 294 -3.29 3.49 29.49
N PHE A 295 -2.78 3.73 30.72
CA PHE A 295 -3.04 2.88 31.88
C PHE A 295 -4.54 2.82 32.23
N HIS A 296 -5.23 3.95 32.21
CA HIS A 296 -6.66 4.00 32.49
C HIS A 296 -7.47 3.18 31.48
N LEU A 297 -7.17 3.31 30.18
CA LEU A 297 -7.84 2.51 29.14
C LEU A 297 -7.53 1.01 29.25
N ALA A 298 -6.32 0.65 29.67
CA ALA A 298 -5.93 -0.74 29.87
C ALA A 298 -6.58 -1.37 31.14
N THR A 299 -6.97 -0.57 32.14
CA THR A 299 -7.58 -1.03 33.39
C THR A 299 -9.09 -0.88 33.45
N ASP A 300 -9.69 0.03 32.65
CA ASP A 300 -11.14 0.24 32.62
C ASP A 300 -11.88 -1.04 32.24
N GLY A 301 -12.76 -1.51 33.10
CA GLY A 301 -13.43 -2.82 32.97
C GLY A 301 -14.22 -2.99 31.67
N HIS A 302 -14.80 -1.91 31.16
CA HIS A 302 -15.56 -1.91 29.90
C HIS A 302 -14.63 -1.76 28.68
N ASN A 303 -13.80 -0.70 28.64
CA ASN A 303 -12.96 -0.40 27.49
C ASN A 303 -11.94 -1.50 27.17
N ARG A 304 -11.42 -2.19 28.17
CA ARG A 304 -10.42 -3.24 27.97
C ARG A 304 -10.97 -4.48 27.25
N ARG A 305 -12.29 -4.65 27.15
CA ARG A 305 -12.97 -5.79 26.53
C ARG A 305 -13.90 -5.40 25.38
N GLU A 306 -14.19 -4.12 25.21
CA GLU A 306 -15.11 -3.68 24.17
C GLU A 306 -14.47 -3.86 22.79
N THR A 307 -15.09 -4.65 21.93
CA THR A 307 -14.67 -4.85 20.54
C THR A 307 -15.76 -4.36 19.60
N PRO A 308 -15.40 -3.92 18.38
CA PRO A 308 -16.38 -3.39 17.44
C PRO A 308 -17.30 -4.50 16.91
N ARG A 309 -18.60 -4.21 16.84
CA ARG A 309 -19.65 -5.13 16.34
C ARG A 309 -19.77 -5.09 14.83
N ASP A 310 -19.54 -3.92 14.25
CA ASP A 310 -19.60 -3.65 12.81
C ASP A 310 -18.63 -2.52 12.43
N ALA A 311 -18.54 -2.23 11.15
CA ALA A 311 -17.62 -1.21 10.63
C ALA A 311 -17.96 0.21 11.11
N ALA A 312 -19.22 0.53 11.38
CA ALA A 312 -19.60 1.84 11.92
C ALA A 312 -19.19 1.95 13.39
N ASP A 313 -19.39 0.89 14.15
CA ASP A 313 -18.96 0.80 15.54
C ASP A 313 -17.43 0.81 15.67
N PHE A 314 -16.71 0.24 14.70
CA PHE A 314 -15.24 0.33 14.65
C PHE A 314 -14.76 1.79 14.55
N LEU A 315 -15.34 2.56 13.63
CA LEU A 315 -15.01 3.99 13.51
C LEU A 315 -15.35 4.75 14.80
N ARG A 316 -16.53 4.51 15.39
CA ARG A 316 -16.95 5.12 16.65
C ARG A 316 -15.98 4.78 17.79
N LEU A 317 -15.59 3.53 17.93
CA LEU A 317 -14.64 3.10 18.97
C LEU A 317 -13.26 3.71 18.79
N LEU A 318 -12.79 3.86 17.56
CA LEU A 318 -11.53 4.57 17.28
C LEU A 318 -11.61 6.02 17.77
N GLU A 319 -12.67 6.75 17.42
CA GLU A 319 -12.87 8.15 17.82
C GLU A 319 -13.02 8.28 19.35
N VAL A 320 -13.84 7.45 19.99
CA VAL A 320 -14.07 7.49 21.45
C VAL A 320 -12.80 7.13 22.24
N ARG A 321 -12.09 6.08 21.86
CA ARG A 321 -10.85 5.68 22.54
C ARG A 321 -9.74 6.69 22.33
N HIS A 322 -9.61 7.21 21.12
CA HIS A 322 -8.64 8.27 20.84
C HIS A 322 -8.96 9.55 21.63
N ALA A 323 -10.23 9.95 21.73
CA ALA A 323 -10.63 11.09 22.55
C ALA A 323 -10.22 10.92 24.03
N ARG A 324 -10.36 9.71 24.58
CA ARG A 324 -9.94 9.41 25.96
C ARG A 324 -8.42 9.32 26.10
N LEU A 325 -7.76 8.71 25.13
CA LEU A 325 -6.31 8.56 25.12
C LEU A 325 -5.60 9.91 25.09
N MET A 326 -6.14 10.86 24.35
CA MET A 326 -5.51 12.15 24.06
C MET A 326 -6.26 13.34 24.68
N HIS A 327 -7.08 13.11 25.74
CA HIS A 327 -8.03 14.12 26.22
C HIS A 327 -7.38 15.49 26.61
N ASP A 328 -6.17 15.48 27.16
CA ASP A 328 -5.43 16.70 27.54
C ASP A 328 -4.49 17.19 26.41
N ARG A 329 -4.48 16.49 25.27
CA ARG A 329 -3.68 16.82 24.10
C ARG A 329 -4.55 17.52 23.03
N LEU A 330 -5.12 18.68 23.35
CA LEU A 330 -6.02 19.41 22.46
C LEU A 330 -5.38 19.80 21.13
N ASP A 331 -4.06 19.95 21.12
CA ASP A 331 -3.24 20.25 19.96
C ASP A 331 -3.32 19.18 18.84
N VAL A 332 -3.63 17.93 19.18
CA VAL A 332 -3.73 16.83 18.21
C VAL A 332 -5.16 16.47 17.79
N GLY A 333 -6.16 17.17 18.32
CA GLY A 333 -7.58 16.97 17.98
C GLY A 333 -8.16 15.65 18.51
N PRO A 334 -8.29 15.47 19.86
CA PRO A 334 -8.80 14.24 20.45
C PRO A 334 -10.10 13.76 19.82
N GLY A 335 -10.15 12.49 19.39
CA GLY A 335 -11.33 11.86 18.81
C GLY A 335 -11.67 12.27 17.38
N ARG A 336 -10.86 13.11 16.74
CA ARG A 336 -11.10 13.55 15.36
C ARG A 336 -10.08 12.95 14.41
N PHE A 337 -10.54 12.29 13.35
CA PHE A 337 -9.66 11.84 12.29
C PHE A 337 -8.89 13.01 11.67
N LYS A 338 -7.68 12.75 11.22
CA LYS A 338 -6.81 13.74 10.60
C LYS A 338 -7.45 14.40 9.38
N GLU A 339 -7.18 15.68 9.19
CA GLU A 339 -7.60 16.47 8.03
C GLU A 339 -6.42 16.78 7.10
N THR A 340 -5.19 16.56 7.57
CA THR A 340 -3.96 16.75 6.80
C THR A 340 -3.21 15.42 6.69
N ALA A 341 -2.47 15.24 5.58
CA ALA A 341 -1.63 14.07 5.40
C ALA A 341 -0.52 14.03 6.46
N ASN A 342 -0.28 12.85 7.00
CA ASN A 342 0.83 12.62 7.93
C ASN A 342 1.81 11.59 7.34
N ARG A 343 3.06 11.65 7.79
CA ARG A 343 4.16 10.80 7.31
C ARG A 343 5.16 10.48 8.40
N VAL A 344 5.88 9.40 8.22
CA VAL A 344 7.08 9.06 9.01
C VAL A 344 8.25 8.85 8.03
N GLY A 345 9.26 9.70 8.12
CA GLY A 345 10.35 9.73 7.14
C GLY A 345 9.81 10.09 5.74
N THR A 346 10.06 9.22 4.78
CA THR A 346 9.56 9.34 3.39
C THR A 346 8.21 8.64 3.17
N ARG A 347 7.71 7.90 4.16
CA ARG A 347 6.49 7.11 4.04
C ARG A 347 5.26 7.95 4.39
N GLU A 348 4.34 8.05 3.46
CA GLU A 348 3.03 8.63 3.67
C GLU A 348 2.03 7.56 4.13
N PHE A 349 1.18 7.94 5.09
CA PHE A 349 0.04 7.14 5.52
C PHE A 349 -1.17 7.40 4.62
N VAL A 350 -2.26 6.68 4.87
CA VAL A 350 -3.50 6.84 4.10
C VAL A 350 -3.95 8.31 4.11
N ALA A 351 -4.29 8.84 2.94
CA ALA A 351 -4.76 10.23 2.81
C ALA A 351 -6.05 10.47 3.60
N PRO A 352 -6.26 11.68 4.16
CA PRO A 352 -7.38 11.97 5.07
C PRO A 352 -8.75 11.56 4.53
N GLU A 353 -9.03 11.85 3.27
CA GLU A 353 -10.31 11.55 2.62
C GLU A 353 -10.55 10.05 2.43
N LEU A 354 -9.49 9.22 2.50
CA LEU A 354 -9.57 7.77 2.33
C LEU A 354 -9.65 7.01 3.66
N VAL A 355 -9.39 7.68 4.79
CA VAL A 355 -9.30 7.05 6.12
C VAL A 355 -10.55 6.25 6.45
N ARG A 356 -11.73 6.89 6.38
CA ARG A 356 -12.99 6.25 6.81
C ARG A 356 -13.34 5.04 5.95
N GLY A 357 -13.24 5.17 4.63
CA GLY A 357 -13.54 4.07 3.70
C GLY A 357 -12.55 2.92 3.84
N THR A 358 -11.26 3.22 4.00
CA THR A 358 -10.21 2.20 4.21
C THR A 358 -10.42 1.44 5.50
N LEU A 359 -10.69 2.12 6.62
CA LEU A 359 -10.97 1.47 7.91
C LEU A 359 -12.22 0.58 7.86
N ARG A 360 -13.32 1.04 7.23
CA ARG A 360 -14.53 0.23 7.05
C ARG A 360 -14.24 -1.05 6.29
N LYS A 361 -13.55 -0.95 5.16
CA LYS A 361 -13.18 -2.11 4.34
C LYS A 361 -12.23 -3.06 5.07
N ALA A 362 -11.22 -2.52 5.76
CA ALA A 362 -10.30 -3.32 6.54
C ALA A 362 -11.01 -4.08 7.67
N PHE A 363 -11.96 -3.44 8.36
CA PHE A 363 -12.75 -4.12 9.40
C PHE A 363 -13.48 -5.35 8.84
N GLU A 364 -14.11 -5.23 7.66
CA GLU A 364 -14.82 -6.34 7.03
C GLU A 364 -13.88 -7.52 6.69
N LEU A 365 -12.62 -7.26 6.37
CA LEU A 365 -11.62 -8.32 6.18
C LEU A 365 -11.25 -9.02 7.49
N GLY A 366 -10.99 -8.24 8.55
CA GLY A 366 -10.50 -8.75 9.84
C GLY A 366 -11.56 -9.47 10.68
N ARG A 367 -12.84 -9.09 10.55
CA ARG A 367 -13.94 -9.66 11.37
C ARG A 367 -14.12 -11.18 11.22
N HIS A 368 -13.65 -11.75 10.12
CA HIS A 368 -13.77 -13.19 9.84
C HIS A 368 -12.64 -14.02 10.44
N LEU A 369 -11.62 -13.39 11.02
CA LEU A 369 -10.53 -14.09 11.70
C LEU A 369 -11.05 -14.73 13.01
N ALA A 370 -10.97 -16.05 13.08
CA ALA A 370 -11.57 -16.80 14.18
C ALA A 370 -10.84 -16.61 15.52
N GLN A 371 -9.48 -16.59 15.47
CA GLN A 371 -8.68 -16.50 16.68
C GLN A 371 -8.58 -15.05 17.19
N PRO A 372 -8.80 -14.77 18.49
CA PRO A 372 -8.67 -13.41 19.06
C PRO A 372 -7.30 -12.77 18.82
N VAL A 373 -6.22 -13.56 18.89
CA VAL A 373 -4.86 -13.08 18.59
C VAL A 373 -4.73 -12.62 17.14
N ALA A 374 -5.21 -13.44 16.19
CA ALA A 374 -5.17 -13.11 14.77
C ALA A 374 -5.96 -11.83 14.48
N ARG A 375 -7.18 -11.74 15.02
CA ARG A 375 -8.05 -10.58 14.85
C ARG A 375 -7.47 -9.32 15.48
N GLY A 376 -6.95 -9.43 16.71
CA GLY A 376 -6.28 -8.32 17.39
C GLY A 376 -5.01 -7.85 16.68
N ALA A 377 -4.16 -8.76 16.23
CA ALA A 377 -2.95 -8.44 15.46
C ALA A 377 -3.30 -7.75 14.14
N PHE A 378 -4.34 -8.21 13.45
CA PHE A 378 -4.85 -7.58 12.25
C PHE A 378 -5.32 -6.13 12.53
N MET A 379 -6.17 -5.93 13.55
CA MET A 379 -6.68 -4.60 13.92
C MET A 379 -5.56 -3.66 14.34
N MET A 380 -4.57 -4.16 15.08
CA MET A 380 -3.38 -3.38 15.44
C MET A 380 -2.65 -2.87 14.19
N PHE A 381 -2.40 -3.76 13.23
CA PHE A 381 -1.73 -3.38 12.00
C PHE A 381 -2.57 -2.38 11.18
N VAL A 382 -3.87 -2.62 11.04
CA VAL A 382 -4.79 -1.70 10.32
C VAL A 382 -4.74 -0.29 10.90
N VAL A 383 -4.83 -0.14 12.22
CA VAL A 383 -4.80 1.19 12.87
C VAL A 383 -3.43 1.85 12.71
N ALA A 384 -2.34 1.09 12.88
CA ALA A 384 -0.99 1.60 12.69
C ALA A 384 -0.72 2.03 11.25
N GLU A 385 -1.22 1.27 10.26
CA GLU A 385 -0.98 1.49 8.83
C GLU A 385 -1.85 2.61 8.23
N VAL A 386 -3.12 2.67 8.59
CA VAL A 386 -4.02 3.75 8.15
C VAL A 386 -3.62 5.06 8.82
N HIS A 387 -3.14 5.00 10.05
CA HIS A 387 -2.70 6.15 10.86
C HIS A 387 -3.74 7.27 10.90
N PRO A 388 -4.95 6.97 11.42
CA PRO A 388 -6.13 7.81 11.22
C PRO A 388 -6.13 9.15 11.96
N PHE A 389 -5.25 9.35 12.94
CA PHE A 389 -5.20 10.54 13.79
C PHE A 389 -3.86 11.29 13.63
N ASN A 390 -3.77 12.49 14.16
CA ASN A 390 -2.54 13.30 14.11
C ASN A 390 -1.43 12.75 15.03
N ASP A 391 -1.81 12.11 16.16
CA ASP A 391 -0.90 11.45 17.12
C ASP A 391 -1.63 10.30 17.82
N GLY A 392 -0.94 9.49 18.63
CA GLY A 392 -1.53 8.44 19.46
C GLY A 392 -1.94 7.16 18.73
N ASN A 393 -1.69 7.06 17.43
CA ASN A 393 -2.11 5.91 16.61
C ASN A 393 -1.50 4.58 17.06
N GLY A 394 -0.21 4.56 17.39
CA GLY A 394 0.46 3.34 17.82
C GLY A 394 -0.05 2.84 19.17
N ARG A 395 -0.24 3.73 20.15
CA ARG A 395 -0.85 3.40 21.46
C ARG A 395 -2.26 2.86 21.28
N LEU A 396 -3.05 3.53 20.46
CA LEU A 396 -4.42 3.11 20.13
C LEU A 396 -4.45 1.73 19.45
N ALA A 397 -3.54 1.48 18.50
CA ALA A 397 -3.41 0.21 17.80
C ALA A 397 -3.17 -0.95 18.77
N ARG A 398 -2.24 -0.79 19.73
CA ARG A 398 -1.94 -1.80 20.76
C ARG A 398 -3.10 -1.98 21.74
N LEU A 399 -3.86 -0.93 22.05
CA LEU A 399 -5.09 -1.02 22.85
C LEU A 399 -6.18 -1.83 22.12
N PHE A 400 -6.33 -1.69 20.79
CA PHE A 400 -7.26 -2.49 20.01
C PHE A 400 -6.85 -3.97 19.95
N LEU A 401 -5.55 -4.27 19.72
CA LEU A 401 -5.03 -5.64 19.87
C LEU A 401 -5.47 -6.26 21.19
N ASN A 402 -5.18 -5.56 22.29
CA ASN A 402 -5.42 -6.07 23.63
C ASN A 402 -6.91 -6.16 24.01
N ALA A 403 -7.77 -5.34 23.43
CA ALA A 403 -9.21 -5.46 23.60
C ALA A 403 -9.76 -6.74 22.96
N GLU A 404 -9.33 -7.06 21.73
CA GLU A 404 -9.72 -8.30 21.03
C GLU A 404 -9.27 -9.55 21.81
N LEU A 405 -8.05 -9.54 22.34
CA LEU A 405 -7.52 -10.61 23.17
C LEU A 405 -8.36 -10.81 24.44
N THR A 406 -8.60 -9.71 25.17
CA THR A 406 -9.34 -9.76 26.43
C THR A 406 -10.80 -10.18 26.21
N ALA A 407 -11.46 -9.71 25.14
CA ALA A 407 -12.83 -10.12 24.78
C ALA A 407 -12.90 -11.62 24.49
N GLY A 408 -11.84 -12.18 23.88
CA GLY A 408 -11.70 -13.60 23.63
C GLY A 408 -11.18 -14.44 24.81
N GLY A 409 -11.07 -13.87 26.00
CA GLY A 409 -10.59 -14.58 27.20
C GLY A 409 -9.07 -14.80 27.25
N ASN A 410 -8.33 -14.11 26.39
CA ASN A 410 -6.85 -14.20 26.33
C ASN A 410 -6.19 -13.11 27.18
N GLY A 411 -4.95 -13.39 27.60
CA GLY A 411 -4.05 -12.44 28.23
C GLY A 411 -3.64 -11.33 27.25
N ARG A 412 -3.42 -10.13 27.77
CA ARG A 412 -2.99 -8.97 27.00
C ARG A 412 -1.50 -9.06 26.66
N LEU A 413 -1.10 -8.53 25.52
CA LEU A 413 0.28 -8.53 25.05
C LEU A 413 0.99 -7.22 25.37
N ILE A 414 2.28 -7.35 25.68
CA ILE A 414 3.20 -6.25 25.92
C ILE A 414 4.32 -6.31 24.88
N VAL A 415 4.68 -5.17 24.30
CA VAL A 415 5.86 -5.03 23.45
C VAL A 415 6.96 -4.42 24.29
N PRO A 416 7.94 -5.20 24.81
CA PRO A 416 9.01 -4.66 25.65
C PRO A 416 9.97 -3.78 24.85
N THR A 417 10.71 -2.90 25.54
CA THR A 417 11.67 -1.99 24.91
C THR A 417 12.68 -2.73 24.03
N SER A 418 13.18 -3.87 24.50
CA SER A 418 14.13 -4.72 23.75
C SER A 418 13.59 -5.23 22.41
N LEU A 419 12.27 -5.28 22.20
CA LEU A 419 11.63 -5.67 20.94
C LEU A 419 11.10 -4.47 20.13
N ARG A 420 11.36 -3.23 20.56
CA ARG A 420 10.89 -2.04 19.85
C ARG A 420 11.40 -2.00 18.41
N GLY A 421 12.68 -2.24 18.21
CA GLY A 421 13.30 -2.27 16.87
C GLY A 421 12.68 -3.35 15.97
N ASP A 422 12.54 -4.57 16.49
CA ASP A 422 11.92 -5.68 15.78
C ASP A 422 10.45 -5.38 15.43
N TYR A 423 9.69 -4.80 16.35
CA TYR A 423 8.30 -4.40 16.17
C TYR A 423 8.16 -3.40 15.01
N LEU A 424 8.94 -2.33 15.01
CA LEU A 424 8.89 -1.32 13.96
C LEU A 424 9.35 -1.89 12.60
N SER A 425 10.42 -2.70 12.60
CA SER A 425 10.92 -3.36 11.38
C SER A 425 9.92 -4.37 10.81
N CYS A 426 9.17 -5.09 11.65
CA CYS A 426 8.12 -6.00 11.18
C CYS A 426 6.95 -5.25 10.53
N LEU A 427 6.54 -4.10 11.08
CA LEU A 427 5.53 -3.24 10.48
C LEU A 427 6.02 -2.70 9.12
N GLU A 428 7.27 -2.26 9.04
CA GLU A 428 7.87 -1.79 7.80
C GLU A 428 7.99 -2.91 6.74
N ALA A 429 8.47 -4.09 7.12
CA ALA A 429 8.55 -5.25 6.23
C ALA A 429 7.19 -5.65 5.67
N LEU A 430 6.14 -5.56 6.48
CA LEU A 430 4.77 -5.82 6.04
C LEU A 430 4.29 -4.74 5.06
N THR A 431 4.56 -3.47 5.32
CA THR A 431 4.11 -2.35 4.49
C THR A 431 4.85 -2.26 3.15
N VAL A 432 6.19 -2.32 3.19
CA VAL A 432 7.05 -2.10 2.01
C VAL A 432 7.30 -3.40 1.26
N GLY A 433 7.62 -4.46 2.00
CA GLY A 433 7.95 -5.78 1.47
C GLY A 433 6.75 -6.69 1.24
N VAL A 434 5.57 -6.29 1.68
CA VAL A 434 4.34 -7.10 1.65
C VAL A 434 4.59 -8.50 2.24
N ASN A 435 5.44 -8.57 3.29
CA ASN A 435 5.86 -9.81 3.93
C ASN A 435 5.29 -9.93 5.36
N PRO A 436 4.23 -10.73 5.58
CA PRO A 436 3.62 -10.88 6.90
C PRO A 436 4.37 -11.82 7.84
N VAL A 437 5.33 -12.61 7.35
CA VAL A 437 5.99 -13.66 8.14
C VAL A 437 6.70 -13.11 9.39
N PRO A 438 7.52 -12.04 9.32
CA PRO A 438 8.17 -11.49 10.51
C PRO A 438 7.18 -10.97 11.54
N PHE A 439 6.09 -10.35 11.09
CA PHE A 439 5.05 -9.82 11.97
C PHE A 439 4.33 -10.93 12.73
N VAL A 440 3.99 -12.03 12.06
CA VAL A 440 3.38 -13.21 12.70
C VAL A 440 4.33 -13.84 13.71
N GLY A 441 5.63 -13.99 13.36
CA GLY A 441 6.65 -14.48 14.28
C GLY A 441 6.81 -13.59 15.51
N LEU A 442 6.73 -12.27 15.34
CA LEU A 442 6.74 -11.32 16.45
C LEU A 442 5.54 -11.55 17.39
N MET A 443 4.34 -11.75 16.88
CA MET A 443 3.16 -12.03 17.74
C MET A 443 3.39 -13.25 18.64
N ALA A 444 3.95 -14.32 18.12
CA ALA A 444 4.28 -15.50 18.93
C ALA A 444 5.30 -15.19 20.06
N ARG A 445 6.32 -14.37 19.77
CA ARG A 445 7.29 -13.92 20.79
C ARG A 445 6.64 -13.04 21.87
N LEU A 446 5.75 -12.11 21.45
CA LEU A 446 5.03 -11.26 22.40
C LEU A 446 4.08 -12.06 23.30
N ILE A 447 3.46 -13.12 22.78
CA ILE A 447 2.64 -14.06 23.54
C ILE A 447 3.50 -14.71 24.64
N GLY A 448 4.65 -15.31 24.27
CA GLY A 448 5.56 -15.93 25.22
C GLY A 448 6.01 -14.96 26.30
N PHE A 449 6.56 -13.80 25.90
CA PHE A 449 7.02 -12.77 26.84
C PHE A 449 5.92 -12.33 27.82
N SER A 450 4.72 -12.03 27.28
CA SER A 450 3.61 -11.51 28.11
C SER A 450 3.03 -12.56 29.05
N ALA A 451 3.07 -13.84 28.66
CA ALA A 451 2.64 -14.95 29.52
C ALA A 451 3.59 -15.17 30.72
N GLU A 452 4.88 -15.08 30.45
CA GLU A 452 5.92 -15.39 31.43
C GLU A 452 6.22 -14.23 32.38
N LEU A 453 5.89 -12.97 32.06
CA LEU A 453 6.15 -11.82 32.92
C LEU A 453 5.39 -11.95 34.23
N PRO A 454 6.08 -12.11 35.41
CA PRO A 454 5.39 -12.19 36.67
C PRO A 454 4.79 -10.84 37.09
N CYS A 455 3.52 -10.84 37.49
CA CYS A 455 2.80 -9.64 37.92
C CYS A 455 2.19 -9.78 39.34
N GLY A 456 2.70 -10.75 40.12
CA GLY A 456 2.26 -10.95 41.51
C GLY A 456 2.78 -9.87 42.46
N SER A 457 3.99 -9.34 42.23
CA SER A 457 4.52 -8.20 42.96
C SER A 457 5.37 -7.30 42.03
N TRP A 458 5.59 -6.07 42.48
CA TRP A 458 6.43 -5.10 41.81
C TRP A 458 7.88 -5.61 41.66
N GLU A 459 8.44 -6.10 42.77
CA GLU A 459 9.82 -6.55 42.86
C GLU A 459 10.09 -7.74 41.93
N GLN A 460 9.13 -8.69 41.85
CA GLN A 460 9.23 -9.84 40.96
C GLN A 460 9.20 -9.40 39.50
N SER A 461 8.30 -8.46 39.14
CA SER A 461 8.23 -7.94 37.79
C SER A 461 9.53 -7.24 37.36
N VAL A 462 10.04 -6.32 38.21
CA VAL A 462 11.27 -5.57 37.93
C VAL A 462 12.45 -6.51 37.77
N ALA A 463 12.63 -7.46 38.70
CA ALA A 463 13.73 -8.42 38.65
C ALA A 463 13.68 -9.30 37.37
N ALA A 464 12.48 -9.72 36.93
CA ALA A 464 12.30 -10.48 35.72
C ALA A 464 12.62 -9.65 34.46
N LEU A 465 12.16 -8.38 34.39
CA LEU A 465 12.43 -7.47 33.30
C LEU A 465 13.92 -7.10 33.18
N GLU A 466 14.61 -6.91 34.30
CA GLU A 466 16.05 -6.67 34.32
C GLU A 466 16.83 -7.92 33.87
N LYS A 467 16.49 -9.09 34.41
CA LYS A 467 17.10 -10.37 34.06
C LYS A 467 16.98 -10.71 32.60
N SER A 468 15.78 -10.51 32.00
CA SER A 468 15.52 -10.78 30.60
C SER A 468 16.10 -9.72 29.64
N GLY A 469 16.57 -8.58 30.18
CA GLY A 469 17.01 -7.45 29.36
C GLY A 469 15.88 -6.72 28.63
N ALA A 470 14.61 -6.96 29.01
CA ALA A 470 13.43 -6.39 28.37
C ALA A 470 13.38 -4.85 28.39
N LEU A 471 14.08 -4.23 29.36
CA LEU A 471 14.19 -2.77 29.53
C LEU A 471 15.28 -2.13 28.67
N LYS A 472 16.15 -2.91 28.03
CA LYS A 472 17.26 -2.40 27.22
C LYS A 472 16.77 -2.06 25.84
N ASP A 473 17.06 -0.82 25.39
CA ASP A 473 16.85 -0.47 23.99
C ASP A 473 17.94 -1.18 23.16
N ALA A 474 17.53 -2.13 22.33
CA ALA A 474 18.46 -2.80 21.43
C ALA A 474 18.75 -1.84 20.25
N PRO A 475 20.03 -1.56 19.92
CA PRO A 475 20.35 -0.78 18.74
C PRO A 475 19.72 -1.45 17.50
N GLY A 476 18.95 -0.68 16.73
CA GLY A 476 18.21 -1.15 15.56
C GLY A 476 19.13 -1.83 14.56
N GLY A 477 18.76 -3.03 14.14
CA GLY A 477 19.31 -3.63 12.94
C GLY A 477 20.16 -4.87 13.06
N SER A 478 19.69 -5.89 13.75
CA SER A 478 20.05 -7.26 13.35
C SER A 478 18.85 -8.16 13.58
N TRP A 479 18.42 -8.83 12.52
CA TRP A 479 17.48 -9.96 12.55
C TRP A 479 18.08 -11.16 13.28
N GLY A 480 18.64 -10.92 14.46
CA GLY A 480 19.13 -11.96 15.35
C GLY A 480 17.96 -12.49 16.14
N LEU A 481 17.62 -13.76 15.92
CA LEU A 481 16.72 -14.58 16.74
C LEU A 481 17.33 -14.74 18.15
N ALA A 482 17.46 -13.66 18.91
CA ALA A 482 17.76 -13.74 20.32
C ALA A 482 16.47 -14.17 21.03
N ASN A 483 16.43 -15.41 21.46
CA ASN A 483 15.40 -15.92 22.36
C ASN A 483 15.43 -15.09 23.64
N ILE A 484 14.46 -14.17 23.80
CA ILE A 484 14.17 -13.61 25.11
C ILE A 484 13.34 -14.69 25.81
N VAL A 485 14.04 -15.53 26.56
CA VAL A 485 13.44 -16.43 27.53
C VAL A 485 13.54 -15.72 28.86
N LEU A 486 12.42 -15.53 29.57
CA LEU A 486 12.38 -14.99 30.94
C LEU A 486 12.98 -15.96 31.96
#